data_7eb6cb817e9c3d2c342548447f97c7ea
#
_entry.id   7eb6cb817e9c3d2c342548447f97c7ea
#
_cell.length_a   1.000
_cell.length_b   1.000
_cell.length_c   1.000
_cell.angle_alpha   90.00
_cell.angle_beta   90.00
_cell.angle_gamma   90.00
#
_symmetry.space_group_name_H-M   'P 1'
#
loop_
_entity.id
_entity.type
_entity.pdbx_description
1 polymer ?
#
loop_
_entity_poly.entity_id
_entity_poly.type
_entity_poly.pdbx_seq_one_letter_code
_entity_poly.pdbx_strand_id
1 'polypeptide(L)'
;KSKDELVEQIRKNIGLIRNSYSGEKNPPDIQRLKGMLREYEEELVWAHYGVPVRNIEHLRLGFYTGDIFTQQPDKHRDVVPILECLRRIQPNIVSLAFDPEGSGPDTHYKVLQAIAEALRQWSLEKDLSDLRVIGYRNV
;
A
#
# COMPACT_ATOMS: atom_id res chain seq x y z
N LYS A 1 1.44 10.77 24.48
CA LYS A 1 1.48 9.51 25.26
C LYS A 1 2.92 9.30 25.73
N SER A 2 3.11 8.90 26.98
CA SER A 2 4.43 8.52 27.48
C SER A 2 4.89 7.22 26.81
N LYS A 3 6.20 6.95 26.86
CA LYS A 3 6.77 5.69 26.34
C LYS A 3 6.14 4.47 27.02
N ASP A 4 5.86 4.57 28.31
CA ASP A 4 5.30 3.47 29.10
C ASP A 4 3.84 3.19 28.74
N GLU A 5 3.03 4.22 28.50
CA GLU A 5 1.66 4.08 27.98
C GLU A 5 1.61 3.40 26.63
N LEU A 6 2.57 3.71 25.74
CA LEU A 6 2.67 3.08 24.42
C LEU A 6 3.03 1.60 24.53
N VAL A 7 4.00 1.25 25.38
CA VAL A 7 4.42 -0.13 25.63
C VAL A 7 3.26 -0.95 26.19
N GLU A 8 2.51 -0.40 27.15
CA GLU A 8 1.36 -1.08 27.74
C GLU A 8 0.25 -1.30 26.73
N GLN A 9 -0.02 -0.32 25.87
CA GLN A 9 -1.00 -0.46 24.80
C GLN A 9 -0.60 -1.55 23.78
N ILE A 10 0.69 -1.62 23.42
CA ILE A 10 1.21 -2.67 22.54
C ILE A 10 1.06 -4.05 23.20
N ARG A 11 1.41 -4.20 24.46
CA ARG A 11 1.23 -5.47 25.21
C ARG A 11 -0.21 -5.91 25.23
N LYS A 12 -1.14 -5.01 25.50
CA LYS A 12 -2.57 -5.27 25.46
C LYS A 12 -3.02 -5.76 24.08
N ASN A 13 -2.58 -5.09 23.02
CA ASN A 13 -2.92 -5.45 21.65
C ASN A 13 -2.36 -6.83 21.26
N ILE A 14 -1.14 -7.16 21.68
CA ILE A 14 -0.55 -8.49 21.47
C ILE A 14 -1.37 -9.56 22.20
N GLY A 15 -1.82 -9.28 23.42
CA GLY A 15 -2.71 -10.19 24.16
C GLY A 15 -4.02 -10.45 23.43
N LEU A 16 -4.64 -9.43 22.86
CA LEU A 16 -5.85 -9.56 22.05
C LEU A 16 -5.63 -10.39 20.79
N ILE A 17 -4.51 -10.18 20.08
CA ILE A 17 -4.15 -10.97 18.89
C ILE A 17 -3.97 -12.45 19.21
N ARG A 18 -3.30 -12.76 20.34
CA ARG A 18 -3.09 -14.15 20.77
C ARG A 18 -4.39 -14.90 21.09
N ASN A 19 -5.38 -14.17 21.58
CA ASN A 19 -6.67 -14.73 21.99
C ASN A 19 -7.74 -14.66 20.89
N SER A 20 -7.43 -14.06 19.72
CA SER A 20 -8.35 -14.00 18.59
C SER A 20 -8.41 -15.33 17.84
N TYR A 21 -9.58 -15.69 17.35
CA TYR A 21 -9.76 -16.86 16.48
C TYR A 21 -9.70 -16.50 15.00
N SER A 22 -9.46 -17.50 14.17
CA SER A 22 -9.39 -17.29 12.72
C SER A 22 -10.72 -16.79 12.16
N GLY A 23 -10.67 -15.69 11.38
CA GLY A 23 -11.86 -15.05 10.81
C GLY A 23 -12.49 -13.96 11.67
N GLU A 24 -12.00 -13.75 12.89
CA GLU A 24 -12.46 -12.64 13.74
C GLU A 24 -12.05 -11.28 13.18
N LYS A 25 -13.00 -10.34 13.15
CA LYS A 25 -12.73 -8.97 12.74
C LYS A 25 -11.88 -8.25 13.79
N ASN A 26 -10.67 -7.86 13.40
CA ASN A 26 -9.76 -7.16 14.31
C ASN A 26 -10.29 -5.77 14.66
N PRO A 27 -10.21 -5.34 15.93
CA PRO A 27 -10.44 -3.97 16.33
C PRO A 27 -9.52 -2.97 15.60
N PRO A 28 -9.93 -1.70 15.43
CA PRO A 28 -9.17 -0.70 14.68
C PRO A 28 -7.71 -0.52 15.14
N ASP A 29 -7.46 -0.58 16.45
CA ASP A 29 -6.11 -0.45 17.01
C ASP A 29 -5.21 -1.64 16.62
N ILE A 30 -5.78 -2.84 16.54
CA ILE A 30 -5.07 -4.05 16.09
C ILE A 30 -4.81 -3.98 14.58
N GLN A 31 -5.76 -3.51 13.78
CA GLN A 31 -5.57 -3.29 12.35
C GLN A 31 -4.44 -2.29 12.10
N ARG A 32 -4.42 -1.19 12.85
CA ARG A 32 -3.35 -0.18 12.78
C ARG A 32 -1.98 -0.78 13.14
N LEU A 33 -1.90 -1.55 14.23
CA LEU A 33 -0.66 -2.21 14.63
C LEU A 33 -0.15 -3.18 13.56
N LYS A 34 -1.03 -4.00 12.99
CA LYS A 34 -0.69 -4.92 11.90
C LYS A 34 -0.23 -4.16 10.66
N GLY A 35 -0.87 -3.04 10.33
CA GLY A 35 -0.45 -2.16 9.23
C GLY A 35 0.96 -1.60 9.44
N MET A 36 1.25 -1.06 10.63
CA MET A 36 2.58 -0.55 10.97
C MET A 36 3.66 -1.63 10.91
N LEU A 37 3.36 -2.84 11.35
CA LEU A 37 4.31 -3.97 11.26
C LEU A 37 4.60 -4.32 9.80
N ARG A 38 3.60 -4.34 8.93
CA ARG A 38 3.79 -4.60 7.49
C ARG A 38 4.59 -3.50 6.80
N GLU A 39 4.33 -2.24 7.12
CA GLU A 39 5.13 -1.12 6.63
C GLU A 39 6.60 -1.28 7.04
N TYR A 40 6.86 -1.63 8.31
CA TYR A 40 8.20 -1.86 8.82
C TYR A 40 8.90 -3.08 8.14
N GLU A 41 8.18 -4.17 7.94
CA GLU A 41 8.69 -5.34 7.21
C GLU A 41 9.09 -4.97 5.78
N GLU A 42 8.27 -4.18 5.08
CA GLU A 42 8.56 -3.70 3.74
C GLU A 42 9.80 -2.80 3.71
N GLU A 43 9.93 -1.88 4.66
CA GLU A 43 11.11 -1.04 4.81
C GLU A 43 12.39 -1.86 5.05
N LEU A 44 12.32 -2.94 5.84
CA LEU A 44 13.45 -3.85 6.06
C LEU A 44 13.85 -4.59 4.78
N VAL A 45 12.88 -5.06 4.00
CA VAL A 45 13.14 -5.73 2.72
C VAL A 45 13.89 -4.79 1.78
N TRP A 46 13.40 -3.58 1.57
CA TRP A 46 14.05 -2.61 0.70
C TRP A 46 15.41 -2.14 1.22
N ALA A 47 15.55 -1.98 2.54
CA ALA A 47 16.83 -1.66 3.16
C ALA A 47 17.86 -2.77 2.93
N HIS A 48 17.44 -4.04 2.93
CA HIS A 48 18.30 -5.18 2.60
C HIS A 48 18.86 -5.08 1.17
N TYR A 49 18.08 -4.56 0.24
CA TYR A 49 18.53 -4.28 -1.14
C TYR A 49 19.23 -2.94 -1.31
N GLY A 50 19.53 -2.23 -0.22
CA GLY A 50 20.28 -0.97 -0.23
C GLY A 50 19.42 0.28 -0.55
N VAL A 51 18.09 0.16 -0.53
CA VAL A 51 17.20 1.30 -0.69
C VAL A 51 17.04 2.01 0.66
N PRO A 52 17.42 3.30 0.78
CA PRO A 52 17.23 4.04 2.01
C PRO A 52 15.75 4.19 2.37
N VAL A 53 15.38 4.10 3.65
CA VAL A 53 13.99 4.23 4.13
C VAL A 53 13.34 5.55 3.68
N ARG A 54 14.12 6.65 3.59
CA ARG A 54 13.61 7.94 3.07
C ARG A 54 13.10 7.90 1.63
N ASN A 55 13.43 6.86 0.88
CA ASN A 55 12.98 6.65 -0.51
C ASN A 55 11.76 5.70 -0.58
N ILE A 56 11.24 5.28 0.55
CA ILE A 56 10.06 4.42 0.66
C ILE A 56 8.90 5.28 1.14
N GLU A 57 7.80 5.22 0.44
CA GLU A 57 6.59 5.98 0.77
C GLU A 57 5.37 5.07 0.79
N HIS A 58 4.69 5.05 1.92
CA HIS A 58 3.46 4.26 2.11
C HIS A 58 2.24 5.14 1.81
N LEU A 59 1.64 4.99 0.64
CA LEU A 59 0.50 5.82 0.22
C LEU A 59 -0.78 5.54 1.01
N ARG A 60 -0.88 4.39 1.67
CA ARG A 60 -2.01 3.98 2.54
C ARG A 60 -3.36 4.20 1.87
N LEU A 61 -3.47 3.70 0.63
CA LEU A 61 -4.68 3.86 -0.18
C LEU A 61 -5.92 3.34 0.55
N GLY A 62 -7.05 4.00 0.36
CA GLY A 62 -8.23 3.81 1.20
C GLY A 62 -8.94 2.45 1.07
N PHE A 63 -8.63 1.65 0.06
CA PHE A 63 -9.18 0.29 -0.06
C PHE A 63 -8.41 -0.77 0.76
N TYR A 64 -7.27 -0.45 1.36
CA TYR A 64 -6.54 -1.31 2.30
C TYR A 64 -7.12 -1.23 3.71
N THR A 65 -8.38 -1.59 3.88
CA THR A 65 -9.08 -1.47 5.17
C THR A 65 -8.99 -2.72 6.05
N GLY A 66 -8.41 -3.80 5.52
CA GLY A 66 -8.38 -5.09 6.22
C GLY A 66 -9.75 -5.79 6.29
N ASP A 67 -10.74 -5.28 5.58
CA ASP A 67 -12.05 -5.91 5.43
C ASP A 67 -12.04 -6.91 4.27
N ILE A 68 -12.85 -7.97 4.35
CA ILE A 68 -13.01 -8.97 3.29
C ILE A 68 -13.57 -8.32 2.01
N PHE A 69 -14.44 -7.32 2.18
CA PHE A 69 -15.00 -6.54 1.10
C PHE A 69 -14.26 -5.20 0.99
N THR A 70 -13.23 -5.16 0.16
CA THR A 70 -12.51 -3.92 -0.12
C THR A 70 -13.36 -2.99 -0.99
N GLN A 71 -13.36 -1.71 -0.67
CA GLN A 71 -14.04 -0.70 -1.48
C GLN A 71 -13.41 -0.61 -2.88
N GLN A 72 -14.20 -0.17 -3.85
CA GLN A 72 -13.66 0.15 -5.17
C GLN A 72 -12.72 1.36 -5.10
N PRO A 73 -11.71 1.46 -5.99
CA PRO A 73 -10.86 2.63 -6.07
C PRO A 73 -11.67 3.91 -6.26
N ASP A 74 -11.31 4.95 -5.53
CA ASP A 74 -11.91 6.27 -5.61
C ASP A 74 -10.91 7.29 -6.15
N LYS A 75 -11.39 8.23 -6.96
CA LYS A 75 -10.52 9.20 -7.62
C LYS A 75 -9.75 10.07 -6.61
N HIS A 76 -10.42 10.62 -5.62
CA HIS A 76 -9.80 11.56 -4.68
C HIS A 76 -8.98 10.85 -3.61
N ARG A 77 -9.46 9.70 -3.15
CA ARG A 77 -8.85 8.94 -2.08
C ARG A 77 -7.63 8.12 -2.57
N ASP A 78 -7.70 7.53 -3.77
CA ASP A 78 -6.72 6.55 -4.22
C ASP A 78 -5.92 7.01 -5.45
N VAL A 79 -6.56 7.63 -6.45
CA VAL A 79 -5.87 8.05 -7.69
C VAL A 79 -5.06 9.32 -7.50
N VAL A 80 -5.62 10.33 -6.82
CA VAL A 80 -4.95 11.63 -6.60
C VAL A 80 -3.62 11.47 -5.87
N PRO A 81 -3.48 10.71 -4.77
CA PRO A 81 -2.19 10.52 -4.10
C PRO A 81 -1.13 9.89 -5.01
N ILE A 82 -1.52 8.93 -5.86
CA ILE A 82 -0.61 8.32 -6.84
C ILE A 82 -0.17 9.36 -7.89
N LEU A 83 -1.11 10.13 -8.41
CA LEU A 83 -0.82 11.18 -9.40
C LEU A 83 0.13 12.25 -8.83
N GLU A 84 -0.08 12.67 -7.59
CA GLU A 84 0.83 13.60 -6.89
C GLU A 84 2.23 13.02 -6.72
N CYS A 85 2.32 11.73 -6.37
CA CYS A 85 3.58 11.01 -6.31
C CYS A 85 4.31 11.00 -7.67
N LEU A 86 3.60 10.69 -8.76
CA LEU A 86 4.14 10.69 -10.13
C LEU A 86 4.63 12.09 -10.54
N ARG A 87 3.85 13.13 -10.25
CA ARG A 87 4.21 14.52 -10.53
C ARG A 87 5.47 14.97 -9.78
N ARG A 88 5.60 14.54 -8.54
CA ARG A 88 6.74 14.90 -7.68
C ARG A 88 8.01 14.15 -8.05
N ILE A 89 7.91 12.85 -8.31
CA ILE A 89 9.06 11.97 -8.57
C ILE A 89 9.50 12.07 -10.03
N GLN A 90 8.58 12.29 -10.97
CA GLN A 90 8.85 12.32 -12.41
C GLN A 90 9.62 11.07 -12.90
N PRO A 91 9.12 9.85 -12.62
CA PRO A 91 9.85 8.63 -12.94
C PRO A 91 9.95 8.40 -14.46
N ASN A 92 11.05 7.77 -14.90
CA ASN A 92 11.18 7.22 -16.25
C ASN A 92 10.76 5.75 -16.33
N ILE A 93 10.72 5.08 -15.18
CA ILE A 93 10.30 3.68 -15.07
C ILE A 93 9.28 3.57 -13.93
N VAL A 94 8.15 2.94 -14.20
CA VAL A 94 7.16 2.53 -13.22
C VAL A 94 7.06 1.01 -13.25
N SER A 95 7.35 0.36 -12.15
CA SER A 95 7.18 -1.10 -11.99
C SER A 95 5.99 -1.38 -11.09
N LEU A 96 5.14 -2.31 -11.48
CA LEU A 96 3.92 -2.63 -10.75
C LEU A 96 3.55 -4.11 -10.85
N ALA A 97 2.85 -4.62 -9.84
CA ALA A 97 2.31 -5.96 -9.87
C ALA A 97 1.20 -6.04 -10.94
N PHE A 98 1.37 -6.97 -11.87
CA PHE A 98 0.43 -7.23 -12.95
C PHE A 98 -0.05 -8.67 -12.84
N ASP A 99 -1.06 -8.89 -12.00
CA ASP A 99 -1.71 -10.19 -11.89
C ASP A 99 -2.86 -10.25 -12.89
N PRO A 100 -2.92 -11.28 -13.75
CA PRO A 100 -4.04 -11.47 -14.67
C PRO A 100 -5.33 -11.71 -13.87
N GLU A 101 -6.44 -11.41 -14.51
CA GLU A 101 -7.79 -11.54 -13.94
C GLU A 101 -7.98 -12.84 -13.16
N GLY A 102 -8.40 -12.73 -11.92
CA GLY A 102 -8.79 -13.84 -11.05
C GLY A 102 -7.66 -14.67 -10.46
N SER A 103 -6.38 -14.33 -10.69
CA SER A 103 -5.25 -15.11 -10.19
C SER A 103 -4.51 -14.45 -9.02
N GLY A 104 -4.78 -13.18 -8.72
CA GLY A 104 -4.15 -12.43 -7.65
C GLY A 104 -5.14 -11.89 -6.62
N PRO A 105 -4.65 -11.32 -5.51
CA PRO A 105 -5.49 -10.62 -4.56
C PRO A 105 -6.25 -9.46 -5.22
N ASP A 106 -7.52 -9.29 -4.87
CA ASP A 106 -8.39 -8.19 -5.35
C ASP A 106 -7.74 -6.80 -5.16
N THR A 107 -6.95 -6.63 -4.10
CA THR A 107 -6.20 -5.41 -3.83
C THR A 107 -5.15 -5.11 -4.90
N HIS A 108 -4.47 -6.11 -5.47
CA HIS A 108 -3.49 -5.90 -6.56
C HIS A 108 -4.17 -5.37 -7.81
N TYR A 109 -5.32 -5.91 -8.17
CA TYR A 109 -6.11 -5.43 -9.30
C TYR A 109 -6.59 -3.99 -9.08
N LYS A 110 -7.02 -3.64 -7.88
CA LYS A 110 -7.42 -2.27 -7.50
C LYS A 110 -6.26 -1.28 -7.56
N VAL A 111 -5.07 -1.67 -7.12
CA VAL A 111 -3.86 -0.86 -7.28
C VAL A 111 -3.57 -0.62 -8.76
N LEU A 112 -3.64 -1.67 -9.59
CA LEU A 112 -3.44 -1.56 -11.02
C LEU A 112 -4.42 -0.57 -11.66
N GLN A 113 -5.71 -0.64 -11.32
CA GLN A 113 -6.72 0.31 -11.81
C GLN A 113 -6.41 1.75 -11.39
N ALA A 114 -6.05 1.97 -10.11
CA ALA A 114 -5.74 3.29 -9.60
C ALA A 114 -4.47 3.88 -10.26
N ILE A 115 -3.42 3.07 -10.47
CA ILE A 115 -2.19 3.49 -11.16
C ILE A 115 -2.48 3.78 -12.64
N ALA A 116 -3.22 2.92 -13.33
CA ALA A 116 -3.56 3.13 -14.73
C ALA A 116 -4.31 4.44 -14.94
N GLU A 117 -5.28 4.75 -14.07
CA GLU A 117 -6.01 6.03 -14.13
C GLU A 117 -5.10 7.22 -13.79
N ALA A 118 -4.20 7.09 -12.81
CA ALA A 118 -3.24 8.15 -12.49
C ALA A 118 -2.28 8.43 -13.67
N LEU A 119 -1.77 7.39 -14.33
CA LEU A 119 -0.94 7.51 -15.53
C LEU A 119 -1.70 8.13 -16.70
N ARG A 120 -2.98 7.75 -16.88
CA ARG A 120 -3.84 8.36 -17.91
C ARG A 120 -4.05 9.85 -17.64
N GLN A 121 -4.27 10.26 -16.41
CA GLN A 121 -4.39 11.69 -16.06
C GLN A 121 -3.06 12.42 -16.26
N TRP A 122 -1.95 11.82 -15.85
CA TRP A 122 -0.63 12.41 -16.01
C TRP A 122 -0.23 12.59 -17.48
N SER A 123 -0.65 11.68 -18.37
CA SER A 123 -0.41 11.80 -19.81
C SER A 123 -1.13 12.97 -20.49
N LEU A 124 -2.17 13.51 -19.85
CA LEU A 124 -2.84 14.73 -20.33
C LEU A 124 -2.04 16.01 -19.99
N GLU A 125 -1.13 15.93 -19.04
CA GLU A 125 -0.34 17.04 -18.52
C GLU A 125 1.08 17.06 -19.08
N LYS A 126 1.61 15.90 -19.45
CA LYS A 126 3.00 15.72 -19.85
C LYS A 126 3.11 14.63 -20.93
N ASP A 127 4.03 14.84 -21.86
CA ASP A 127 4.46 13.78 -22.77
C ASP A 127 5.14 12.64 -21.98
N LEU A 128 4.60 11.43 -22.08
CA LEU A 128 5.08 10.22 -21.43
C LEU A 128 5.75 9.25 -22.42
N SER A 129 6.18 9.70 -23.59
CA SER A 129 6.80 8.85 -24.62
C SER A 129 8.04 8.10 -24.11
N ASP A 130 8.79 8.69 -23.19
CA ASP A 130 9.97 8.10 -22.57
C ASP A 130 9.68 7.23 -21.34
N LEU A 131 8.42 7.21 -20.87
CA LEU A 131 8.03 6.39 -19.72
C LEU A 131 7.99 4.92 -20.10
N ARG A 132 8.61 4.07 -19.27
CA ARG A 132 8.50 2.61 -19.36
C ARG A 132 7.65 2.10 -18.18
N VAL A 133 6.60 1.37 -18.50
CA VAL A 133 5.79 0.68 -17.50
C VAL A 133 6.10 -0.82 -17.56
N ILE A 134 6.57 -1.38 -16.45
CA ILE A 134 6.99 -2.78 -16.35
C ILE A 134 6.03 -3.49 -15.40
N GLY A 135 5.27 -4.43 -15.93
CA GLY A 135 4.45 -5.33 -15.12
C GLY A 135 5.27 -6.53 -14.67
N TYR A 136 5.20 -6.88 -13.39
CA TYR A 136 5.75 -8.14 -12.88
C TYR A 136 4.64 -8.99 -12.26
N ARG A 137 4.84 -10.30 -12.27
CA ARG A 137 3.89 -11.27 -11.73
C ARG A 137 4.45 -11.86 -10.45
N ASN A 138 3.63 -11.84 -9.40
CA ASN A 138 3.91 -12.65 -8.21
C ASN A 138 3.52 -14.10 -8.48
N VAL A 139 4.49 -15.01 -8.47
CA VAL A 139 4.30 -16.46 -8.66
C VAL A 139 4.53 -17.16 -7.34
#